data_15b5faa87fe2d19b3ae1b6250dfdd321
#
_entry.id   15b5faa87fe2d19b3ae1b6250dfdd321
#
_cell.length_a   1.000
_cell.length_b   1.000
_cell.length_c   1.000
_cell.angle_alpha   90.00
_cell.angle_beta   90.00
_cell.angle_gamma   90.00
#
_symmetry.space_group_name_H-M   'P 1'
#
loop_
_entity.id
_entity.type
_entity.pdbx_description
1 polymer ?
#
loop_
_entity_poly.entity_id
_entity_poly.type
_entity_poly.pdbx_seq_one_letter_code
_entity_poly.pdbx_strand_id
1 'polypeptide(L)'
;ILKTPNLDAMAKNGLRFDRFYAGAPQCSPTRASVLTGRNNDRTGVFYHGYSLNKNEKTIAQELKKIGYSTGHFGKWHLNGIRGPGVPIFEDDEYSPGEFGFDKWLSVTNFFDINPILADNGNISEFEGTSSEIIVNNALEFIEKNINDNKPSFAVIWDGSPHAVSYTHLTLPTTVF
;
A
#
# COMPACT_ATOMS: atom_id res chain seq x y z
N ILE A 1 -6.43 -2.62 -25.99
CA ILE A 1 -7.43 -2.19 -25.00
C ILE A 1 -7.34 -3.16 -23.83
N LEU A 2 -7.14 -2.64 -22.62
CA LEU A 2 -7.15 -3.42 -21.39
C LEU A 2 -8.56 -3.98 -21.17
N LYS A 3 -8.61 -5.25 -20.75
CA LYS A 3 -9.85 -5.89 -20.31
C LYS A 3 -9.86 -5.92 -18.79
N THR A 4 -10.87 -5.33 -18.17
CA THR A 4 -11.00 -5.22 -16.71
C THR A 4 -12.34 -5.78 -16.20
N PRO A 5 -12.65 -7.08 -16.46
CA PRO A 5 -13.99 -7.61 -16.23
C PRO A 5 -14.46 -7.48 -14.78
N ASN A 6 -13.57 -7.64 -13.82
CA ASN A 6 -13.89 -7.52 -12.39
C ASN A 6 -14.16 -6.06 -11.99
N LEU A 7 -13.33 -5.12 -12.44
CA LEU A 7 -13.54 -3.69 -12.20
C LEU A 7 -14.80 -3.18 -12.91
N ASP A 8 -15.05 -3.66 -14.14
CA ASP A 8 -16.25 -3.34 -14.89
C ASP A 8 -17.51 -3.83 -14.17
N ALA A 9 -17.48 -5.05 -13.62
CA ALA A 9 -18.57 -5.60 -12.82
C ALA A 9 -18.80 -4.79 -11.55
N MET A 10 -17.72 -4.39 -10.85
CA MET A 10 -17.78 -3.57 -9.65
C MET A 10 -18.40 -2.19 -9.96
N ALA A 11 -17.98 -1.54 -11.05
CA ALA A 11 -18.53 -0.26 -11.49
C ALA A 11 -20.02 -0.36 -11.89
N LYS A 12 -20.42 -1.48 -12.46
CA LYS A 12 -21.82 -1.73 -12.87
C LYS A 12 -22.75 -1.98 -11.68
N ASN A 13 -22.23 -2.66 -10.64
CA ASN A 13 -23.02 -3.07 -9.48
C ASN A 13 -22.90 -2.12 -8.28
N GLY A 14 -22.02 -1.12 -8.37
CA GLY A 14 -21.75 -0.16 -7.30
C GLY A 14 -21.99 1.28 -7.74
N LEU A 15 -21.36 2.19 -7.01
CA LEU A 15 -21.37 3.62 -7.31
C LEU A 15 -20.04 4.03 -7.95
N ARG A 16 -20.10 4.56 -9.17
CA ARG A 16 -18.94 5.10 -9.88
C ARG A 16 -18.96 6.63 -9.84
N PHE A 17 -17.87 7.21 -9.36
CA PHE A 17 -17.66 8.66 -9.40
C PHE A 17 -16.87 9.03 -10.67
N ASP A 18 -17.47 9.83 -11.55
CA ASP A 18 -16.81 10.27 -12.79
C ASP A 18 -15.81 11.42 -12.57
N ARG A 19 -15.93 12.12 -11.43
CA ARG A 19 -15.09 13.27 -11.08
C ARG A 19 -14.57 13.13 -9.65
N PHE A 20 -13.69 12.13 -9.45
CA PHE A 20 -13.03 11.89 -8.18
C PHE A 20 -11.52 11.95 -8.40
N TYR A 21 -10.86 12.88 -7.74
CA TYR A 21 -9.46 13.19 -7.99
C TYR A 21 -8.59 12.80 -6.81
N ALA A 22 -7.34 12.39 -7.09
CA ALA A 22 -6.33 12.21 -6.06
C ALA A 22 -6.02 13.55 -5.37
N GLY A 23 -5.67 13.50 -4.10
CA GLY A 23 -5.35 14.69 -3.31
C GLY A 23 -4.15 15.45 -3.84
N ALA A 24 -3.21 14.76 -4.49
CA ALA A 24 -2.04 15.35 -5.13
C ALA A 24 -1.55 14.45 -6.29
N PRO A 25 -0.76 14.98 -7.24
CA PRO A 25 -0.20 14.18 -8.34
C PRO A 25 1.04 13.37 -7.93
N GLN A 26 1.15 12.99 -6.66
CA GLN A 26 2.28 12.28 -6.08
C GLN A 26 1.82 11.27 -5.03
N CYS A 27 2.66 10.22 -4.83
CA CYS A 27 2.36 9.08 -3.99
C CYS A 27 2.14 9.41 -2.51
N SER A 28 3.15 9.90 -1.80
CA SER A 28 3.04 10.12 -0.35
C SER A 28 1.95 11.14 0.03
N PRO A 29 1.81 12.29 -0.65
CA PRO A 29 0.72 13.22 -0.37
C PRO A 29 -0.67 12.61 -0.54
N THR A 30 -0.91 11.89 -1.63
CA THR A 30 -2.21 11.23 -1.86
C THR A 30 -2.46 10.11 -0.84
N ARG A 31 -1.42 9.33 -0.47
CA ARG A 31 -1.54 8.28 0.56
C ARG A 31 -1.90 8.87 1.92
N ALA A 32 -1.27 9.98 2.30
CA ALA A 32 -1.62 10.72 3.51
C ALA A 32 -3.09 11.17 3.51
N SER A 33 -3.56 11.72 2.39
CA SER A 33 -4.97 12.13 2.24
C SER A 33 -5.93 10.94 2.37
N VAL A 34 -5.62 9.80 1.76
CA VAL A 34 -6.45 8.59 1.84
C VAL A 34 -6.55 8.07 3.27
N LEU A 35 -5.42 8.00 3.99
CA LEU A 35 -5.42 7.46 5.35
C LEU A 35 -6.05 8.39 6.38
N THR A 36 -5.99 9.70 6.17
CA THR A 36 -6.43 10.69 7.17
C THR A 36 -7.78 11.34 6.85
N GLY A 37 -8.24 11.22 5.61
CA GLY A 37 -9.42 11.96 5.13
C GLY A 37 -9.17 13.47 5.04
N ARG A 38 -7.91 13.94 5.14
CA ARG A 38 -7.55 15.36 5.12
C ARG A 38 -6.79 15.70 3.84
N ASN A 39 -6.85 16.95 3.44
CA ASN A 39 -5.99 17.46 2.37
C ASN A 39 -4.51 17.25 2.76
N ASN A 40 -3.69 16.80 1.82
CA ASN A 40 -2.27 16.51 2.04
C ASN A 40 -1.49 17.71 2.59
N ASP A 41 -1.81 18.93 2.18
CA ASP A 41 -1.15 20.15 2.68
C ASP A 41 -1.38 20.35 4.18
N ARG A 42 -2.50 19.86 4.69
CA ARG A 42 -2.82 19.92 6.13
C ARG A 42 -2.13 18.82 6.93
N THR A 43 -1.74 17.73 6.28
CA THR A 43 -1.00 16.65 6.94
C THR A 43 0.51 16.90 6.99
N GLY A 44 0.99 17.95 6.30
CA GLY A 44 2.43 18.22 6.17
C GLY A 44 3.17 17.35 5.16
N VAL A 45 2.46 16.49 4.43
CA VAL A 45 3.05 15.61 3.41
C VAL A 45 2.95 16.30 2.05
N PHE A 46 3.94 17.13 1.73
CA PHE A 46 3.93 17.96 0.52
C PHE A 46 4.56 17.29 -0.70
N TYR A 47 5.43 16.30 -0.48
CA TYR A 47 6.21 15.67 -1.54
C TYR A 47 6.38 14.17 -1.32
N HIS A 48 6.71 13.42 -2.39
CA HIS A 48 6.97 11.98 -2.26
C HIS A 48 8.13 11.70 -1.30
N GLY A 49 8.00 10.64 -0.52
CA GLY A 49 8.96 10.24 0.49
C GLY A 49 8.93 11.07 1.77
N TYR A 50 7.94 11.95 1.97
CA TYR A 50 7.72 12.56 3.28
C TYR A 50 7.03 11.57 4.21
N SER A 51 7.40 11.59 5.48
CA SER A 51 6.70 10.82 6.51
C SER A 51 5.35 11.45 6.87
N LEU A 52 4.39 10.60 7.23
CA LEU A 52 3.14 11.06 7.83
C LEU A 52 3.39 11.55 9.26
N ASN A 53 2.82 12.69 9.63
CA ASN A 53 2.94 13.21 10.98
C ASN A 53 2.25 12.25 11.98
N LYS A 54 2.94 11.87 13.06
CA LYS A 54 2.42 10.98 14.11
C LYS A 54 1.18 11.51 14.85
N ASN A 55 0.93 12.80 14.79
CA ASN A 55 -0.28 13.41 15.36
C ASN A 55 -1.52 13.24 14.45
N GLU A 56 -1.34 12.80 13.20
CA GLU A 56 -2.45 12.52 12.32
C GLU A 56 -3.17 11.24 12.76
N LYS A 57 -4.50 11.29 12.73
CA LYS A 57 -5.33 10.12 12.96
C LYS A 57 -5.66 9.46 11.64
N THR A 58 -5.44 8.17 11.57
CA THR A 58 -5.73 7.38 10.38
C THR A 58 -7.05 6.63 10.50
N ILE A 59 -7.67 6.33 9.38
CA ILE A 59 -8.86 5.47 9.32
C ILE A 59 -8.59 4.09 9.93
N ALA A 60 -7.37 3.55 9.79
CA ALA A 60 -6.99 2.28 10.39
C ALA A 60 -7.05 2.34 11.93
N GLN A 61 -6.49 3.39 12.53
CA GLN A 61 -6.55 3.61 13.99
C GLN A 61 -8.00 3.72 14.49
N GLU A 62 -8.86 4.43 13.77
CA GLU A 62 -10.25 4.61 14.19
C GLU A 62 -11.08 3.31 14.03
N LEU A 63 -10.90 2.58 12.94
CA LEU A 63 -11.56 1.30 12.74
C LEU A 63 -11.09 0.24 13.75
N LYS A 64 -9.81 0.23 14.10
CA LYS A 64 -9.28 -0.64 15.14
C LYS A 64 -9.97 -0.44 16.49
N LYS A 65 -10.30 0.81 16.87
CA LYS A 65 -11.00 1.13 18.13
C LYS A 65 -12.40 0.51 18.20
N ILE A 66 -13.04 0.29 17.07
CA ILE A 66 -14.38 -0.32 16.99
C ILE A 66 -14.32 -1.80 16.60
N GLY A 67 -13.15 -2.45 16.73
CA GLY A 67 -13.01 -3.90 16.66
C GLY A 67 -12.60 -4.46 15.30
N TYR A 68 -12.26 -3.64 14.33
CA TYR A 68 -11.71 -4.13 13.06
C TYR A 68 -10.30 -4.66 13.24
N SER A 69 -9.99 -5.75 12.54
CA SER A 69 -8.61 -6.10 12.19
C SER A 69 -8.15 -5.23 11.05
N THR A 70 -6.94 -4.71 11.12
CA THR A 70 -6.43 -3.77 10.14
C THR A 70 -5.18 -4.33 9.46
N GLY A 71 -5.14 -4.29 8.12
CA GLY A 71 -4.02 -4.82 7.34
C GLY A 71 -3.55 -3.84 6.26
N HIS A 72 -2.23 -3.76 6.05
CA HIS A 72 -1.62 -3.01 4.95
C HIS A 72 -0.73 -3.92 4.11
N PHE A 73 -0.93 -3.90 2.80
CA PHE A 73 -0.22 -4.77 1.86
C PHE A 73 0.33 -3.96 0.69
N GLY A 74 1.66 -3.98 0.53
CA GLY A 74 2.35 -3.32 -0.57
C GLY A 74 3.09 -2.03 -0.19
N LYS A 75 3.06 -1.04 -1.08
CA LYS A 75 3.83 0.19 -0.96
C LYS A 75 3.31 1.10 0.15
N TRP A 76 4.15 1.38 1.14
CA TRP A 76 3.83 2.32 2.23
C TRP A 76 4.10 3.79 1.88
N HIS A 77 5.35 4.13 1.65
CA HIS A 77 5.86 5.45 1.24
C HIS A 77 5.43 6.64 2.11
N LEU A 78 5.26 6.40 3.41
CA LEU A 78 4.93 7.41 4.43
C LEU A 78 5.90 7.40 5.62
N ASN A 79 7.07 6.78 5.46
CA ASN A 79 8.10 6.65 6.49
C ASN A 79 9.35 7.53 6.29
N GLY A 80 9.28 8.53 5.43
CA GLY A 80 10.39 9.47 5.25
C GLY A 80 11.50 9.00 4.32
N ILE A 81 11.38 7.80 3.73
CA ILE A 81 12.39 7.20 2.87
C ILE A 81 11.94 7.26 1.39
N ARG A 82 12.88 7.56 0.50
CA ARG A 82 12.61 7.72 -0.94
C ARG A 82 13.09 6.54 -1.79
N GLY A 83 14.01 5.73 -1.28
CA GLY A 83 14.62 4.64 -2.03
C GLY A 83 13.62 3.57 -2.44
N PRO A 84 13.81 2.94 -3.62
CA PRO A 84 13.04 1.78 -4.03
C PRO A 84 13.45 0.54 -3.22
N GLY A 85 12.48 -0.38 -2.98
CA GLY A 85 12.76 -1.68 -2.39
C GLY A 85 13.34 -1.65 -0.97
N VAL A 86 13.24 -0.54 -0.25
CA VAL A 86 13.78 -0.44 1.11
C VAL A 86 12.80 -1.11 2.08
N PRO A 87 13.21 -2.17 2.79
CA PRO A 87 12.39 -2.80 3.82
C PRO A 87 12.04 -1.82 4.94
N ILE A 88 10.94 -2.11 5.64
CA ILE A 88 10.50 -1.35 6.82
C ILE A 88 10.78 -2.21 8.04
N PHE A 89 11.56 -1.71 8.99
CA PHE A 89 11.88 -2.44 10.21
C PHE A 89 10.73 -2.36 11.22
N GLU A 90 10.70 -3.31 12.16
CA GLU A 90 9.69 -3.35 13.21
C GLU A 90 9.71 -2.08 14.08
N ASP A 91 10.90 -1.57 14.35
CA ASP A 91 11.16 -0.38 15.15
C ASP A 91 11.16 0.94 14.36
N ASP A 92 10.79 0.90 13.05
CA ASP A 92 10.62 2.12 12.28
C ASP A 92 9.46 2.93 12.84
N GLU A 93 9.76 4.09 13.39
CA GLU A 93 8.80 5.01 14.01
C GLU A 93 7.66 5.45 13.08
N TYR A 94 7.81 5.22 11.80
CA TYR A 94 6.83 5.54 10.76
C TYR A 94 6.37 4.29 10.00
N SER A 95 6.47 3.11 10.62
CA SER A 95 5.96 1.86 10.07
C SER A 95 4.43 1.89 9.93
N PRO A 96 3.83 1.03 9.09
CA PRO A 96 2.37 0.89 9.06
C PRO A 96 1.77 0.56 10.43
N GLY A 97 2.50 -0.18 11.27
CA GLY A 97 2.08 -0.52 12.63
C GLY A 97 1.81 0.70 13.50
N GLU A 98 2.65 1.72 13.43
CA GLU A 98 2.51 2.98 14.17
C GLU A 98 1.26 3.78 13.76
N PHE A 99 0.76 3.53 12.55
CA PHE A 99 -0.43 4.17 12.01
C PHE A 99 -1.68 3.29 12.06
N GLY A 100 -1.66 2.23 12.88
CA GLY A 100 -2.83 1.47 13.26
C GLY A 100 -3.09 0.19 12.48
N PHE A 101 -2.11 -0.32 11.72
CA PHE A 101 -2.22 -1.60 11.03
C PHE A 101 -1.67 -2.73 11.91
N ASP A 102 -2.52 -3.72 12.22
CA ASP A 102 -2.15 -4.89 13.03
C ASP A 102 -1.26 -5.87 12.26
N LYS A 103 -1.56 -6.02 10.98
CA LYS A 103 -0.81 -6.85 10.03
C LYS A 103 -0.33 -5.98 8.88
N TRP A 104 0.93 -6.15 8.48
CA TRP A 104 1.41 -5.50 7.28
C TRP A 104 2.51 -6.31 6.59
N LEU A 105 2.36 -6.45 5.28
CA LEU A 105 3.39 -6.95 4.37
C LEU A 105 3.74 -5.81 3.42
N SER A 106 4.80 -5.08 3.72
CA SER A 106 5.01 -3.77 3.14
C SER A 106 6.46 -3.48 2.79
N VAL A 107 6.63 -2.51 1.93
CA VAL A 107 7.92 -1.95 1.54
C VAL A 107 7.77 -0.43 1.40
N THR A 108 8.87 0.29 1.55
CA THR A 108 8.83 1.75 1.50
C THR A 108 8.31 2.28 0.18
N ASN A 109 8.85 1.85 -0.95
CA ASN A 109 8.55 2.42 -2.27
C ASN A 109 8.37 1.32 -3.33
N PHE A 110 9.08 1.41 -4.46
CA PHE A 110 8.92 0.47 -5.56
C PHE A 110 9.31 -0.95 -5.16
N PHE A 111 8.58 -1.90 -5.70
CA PHE A 111 8.88 -3.31 -5.64
C PHE A 111 8.26 -4.01 -6.85
N ASP A 112 8.85 -5.10 -7.27
CA ASP A 112 8.51 -5.71 -8.55
C ASP A 112 8.59 -7.24 -8.50
N ILE A 113 9.37 -7.88 -9.37
CA ILE A 113 9.57 -9.34 -9.35
C ILE A 113 10.53 -9.71 -8.22
N ASN A 114 10.24 -10.81 -7.54
CA ASN A 114 11.00 -11.35 -6.42
C ASN A 114 11.32 -10.27 -5.38
N PRO A 115 10.30 -9.62 -4.84
CA PRO A 115 10.51 -8.49 -3.94
C PRO A 115 11.02 -8.94 -2.57
N ILE A 116 11.79 -8.05 -1.94
CA ILE A 116 12.09 -8.12 -0.51
C ILE A 116 11.04 -7.26 0.19
N LEU A 117 10.24 -7.89 1.05
CA LEU A 117 9.18 -7.21 1.80
C LEU A 117 9.39 -7.43 3.30
N ALA A 118 8.79 -6.56 4.09
CA ALA A 118 8.77 -6.70 5.53
C ALA A 118 7.37 -7.15 6.00
N ASP A 119 7.31 -8.28 6.67
CA ASP A 119 6.14 -8.81 7.34
C ASP A 119 6.19 -8.39 8.82
N ASN A 120 5.46 -7.36 9.17
CA ASN A 120 5.51 -6.76 10.50
C ASN A 120 6.95 -6.51 10.99
N GLY A 121 7.83 -6.05 10.09
CA GLY A 121 9.23 -5.79 10.35
C GLY A 121 10.18 -6.94 10.09
N ASN A 122 9.69 -8.16 9.95
CA ASN A 122 10.51 -9.32 9.57
C ASN A 122 10.75 -9.30 8.06
N ILE A 123 11.99 -9.13 7.65
CA ILE A 123 12.38 -9.03 6.25
C ILE A 123 12.44 -10.41 5.63
N SER A 124 11.78 -10.59 4.50
CA SER A 124 11.75 -11.83 3.73
C SER A 124 11.85 -11.57 2.23
N GLU A 125 12.49 -12.49 1.53
CA GLU A 125 12.51 -12.54 0.08
C GLU A 125 11.33 -13.40 -0.41
N PHE A 126 10.68 -12.92 -1.47
CA PHE A 126 9.54 -13.61 -2.08
C PHE A 126 9.86 -13.91 -3.54
N GLU A 127 9.39 -15.06 -4.03
CA GLU A 127 9.47 -15.42 -5.45
C GLU A 127 8.15 -15.11 -6.15
N GLY A 128 8.23 -14.50 -7.34
CA GLY A 128 7.07 -14.19 -8.17
C GLY A 128 6.80 -12.70 -8.34
N THR A 129 5.62 -12.37 -8.81
CA THR A 129 5.22 -10.98 -9.03
C THR A 129 4.73 -10.32 -7.75
N SER A 130 5.13 -9.08 -7.54
CA SER A 130 4.72 -8.33 -6.36
C SER A 130 3.21 -8.26 -6.18
N SER A 131 2.46 -8.08 -7.28
CA SER A 131 1.00 -7.99 -7.24
C SER A 131 0.35 -9.27 -6.73
N GLU A 132 0.78 -10.45 -7.20
CA GLU A 132 0.27 -11.74 -6.71
C GLU A 132 0.61 -11.95 -5.24
N ILE A 133 1.83 -11.64 -4.83
CA ILE A 133 2.29 -11.80 -3.45
C ILE A 133 1.44 -10.98 -2.49
N ILE A 134 1.30 -9.67 -2.74
CA ILE A 134 0.56 -8.79 -1.83
C ILE A 134 -0.94 -9.10 -1.81
N VAL A 135 -1.53 -9.44 -2.96
CA VAL A 135 -2.96 -9.77 -3.04
C VAL A 135 -3.24 -11.10 -2.32
N ASN A 136 -2.41 -12.13 -2.52
CA ASN A 136 -2.59 -13.41 -1.84
C ASN A 136 -2.49 -13.25 -0.32
N ASN A 137 -1.50 -12.52 0.18
CA ASN A 137 -1.37 -12.25 1.61
C ASN A 137 -2.54 -11.42 2.17
N ALA A 138 -3.06 -10.48 1.39
CA ALA A 138 -4.25 -9.72 1.77
C ALA A 138 -5.49 -10.62 1.84
N LEU A 139 -5.65 -11.55 0.90
CA LEU A 139 -6.75 -12.52 0.89
C LEU A 139 -6.66 -13.46 2.10
N GLU A 140 -5.48 -14.01 2.39
CA GLU A 140 -5.26 -14.84 3.59
C GLU A 140 -5.63 -14.09 4.87
N PHE A 141 -5.25 -12.82 4.98
CA PHE A 141 -5.63 -11.96 6.10
C PHE A 141 -7.15 -11.79 6.20
N ILE A 142 -7.82 -11.53 5.09
CA ILE A 142 -9.28 -11.35 5.03
C ILE A 142 -9.99 -12.67 5.38
N GLU A 143 -9.60 -13.78 4.79
CA GLU A 143 -10.18 -15.11 5.04
C GLU A 143 -10.05 -15.53 6.51
N LYS A 144 -8.87 -15.31 7.10
CA LYS A 144 -8.66 -15.57 8.52
C LYS A 144 -9.65 -14.77 9.38
N ASN A 145 -9.82 -13.48 9.10
CA ASN A 145 -10.74 -12.65 9.87
C ASN A 145 -12.22 -13.05 9.67
N ILE A 146 -12.61 -13.49 8.47
CA ILE A 146 -13.94 -14.04 8.22
C ILE A 146 -14.17 -15.28 9.09
N ASN A 147 -13.21 -16.21 9.13
CA ASN A 147 -13.29 -17.42 9.94
C ASN A 147 -13.35 -17.11 11.44
N ASP A 148 -12.69 -16.07 11.87
CA ASP A 148 -12.69 -15.57 13.26
C ASP A 148 -13.94 -14.70 13.56
N ASN A 149 -14.85 -14.54 12.62
CA ASN A 149 -16.04 -13.67 12.69
C ASN A 149 -15.69 -12.22 13.09
N LYS A 150 -14.57 -11.72 12.57
CA LYS A 150 -14.04 -10.39 12.87
C LYS A 150 -14.05 -9.51 11.62
N PRO A 151 -14.58 -8.28 11.69
CA PRO A 151 -14.51 -7.37 10.55
C PRO A 151 -13.05 -6.99 10.24
N SER A 152 -12.73 -6.86 8.97
CA SER A 152 -11.38 -6.49 8.52
C SER A 152 -11.39 -5.24 7.66
N PHE A 153 -10.32 -4.46 7.78
CA PHE A 153 -10.00 -3.34 6.92
C PHE A 153 -8.63 -3.60 6.31
N ALA A 154 -8.58 -3.83 5.01
CA ALA A 154 -7.36 -4.09 4.27
C ALA A 154 -7.07 -2.96 3.27
N VAL A 155 -5.86 -2.42 3.33
CA VAL A 155 -5.32 -1.48 2.36
C VAL A 155 -4.34 -2.23 1.47
N ILE A 156 -4.66 -2.36 0.19
CA ILE A 156 -3.83 -3.05 -0.80
C ILE A 156 -3.30 -2.00 -1.77
N TRP A 157 -2.03 -1.67 -1.65
CA TRP A 157 -1.37 -0.66 -2.48
C TRP A 157 -0.31 -1.31 -3.37
N ASP A 158 -0.74 -1.67 -4.56
CA ASP A 158 0.14 -2.30 -5.54
C ASP A 158 1.32 -1.41 -5.94
N GLY A 159 2.45 -2.04 -6.18
CA GLY A 159 3.66 -1.38 -6.67
C GLY A 159 3.69 -1.24 -8.19
N SER A 160 3.03 -2.14 -8.91
CA SER A 160 3.01 -2.18 -10.37
C SER A 160 1.74 -1.54 -10.94
N PRO A 161 1.83 -0.88 -12.09
CA PRO A 161 2.98 -0.56 -12.93
C PRO A 161 3.49 0.87 -12.67
N HIS A 162 4.23 1.09 -11.62
CA HIS A 162 4.67 2.45 -11.24
C HIS A 162 5.78 3.02 -12.13
N ALA A 163 6.87 2.28 -12.22
CA ALA A 163 7.97 2.62 -13.11
C ALA A 163 8.12 1.44 -14.05
N VAL A 164 8.08 1.53 -15.28
CA VAL A 164 8.18 0.48 -16.31
C VAL A 164 9.49 -0.34 -16.14
N SER A 165 9.70 -0.86 -14.93
CA SER A 165 10.96 -1.46 -14.45
C SER A 165 11.36 -2.66 -15.30
N TYR A 166 10.38 -3.46 -15.72
CA TYR A 166 10.64 -4.62 -16.58
C TYR A 166 11.20 -4.25 -17.93
N THR A 167 10.68 -3.21 -18.56
CA THR A 167 11.15 -2.77 -19.87
C THR A 167 12.54 -2.15 -19.80
N HIS A 168 12.90 -1.52 -18.70
CA HIS A 168 14.24 -0.98 -18.48
C HIS A 168 15.28 -2.05 -18.16
N LEU A 169 14.89 -3.14 -17.51
CA LEU A 169 15.79 -4.28 -17.25
C LEU A 169 16.05 -5.13 -18.50
N THR A 170 15.14 -5.15 -19.47
CA THR A 170 15.27 -5.95 -20.69
C THR A 170 15.88 -5.19 -21.85
N LEU A 171 15.70 -3.90 -21.96
CA LEU A 171 16.24 -3.08 -23.05
C LEU A 171 17.77 -3.01 -23.11
N PRO A 172 18.53 -2.87 -22.01
CA PRO A 172 19.98 -2.85 -22.05
C PRO A 172 20.64 -4.17 -22.46
N THR A 173 19.95 -5.29 -22.29
CA THR A 173 20.50 -6.62 -22.64
C THR A 173 20.28 -7.02 -24.10
N THR A 174 19.47 -6.29 -24.83
CA THR A 174 19.20 -6.57 -26.26
C THR A 174 19.98 -5.69 -27.23
N VAL A 175 20.81 -4.79 -26.77
CA VAL A 175 21.53 -3.81 -27.59
C VAL A 175 23.03 -4.09 -27.67
N PHE A 176 23.53 -5.24 -27.12
CA PHE A 176 24.95 -5.63 -27.28
C PHE A 176 25.06 -7.08 -27.69
#